data_7a7abc55e96245f4f159b66c588bcb1e
#
_entry.id   7a7abc55e96245f4f159b66c588bcb1e
#
_cell.length_a   1.000
_cell.length_b   1.000
_cell.length_c   1.000
_cell.angle_alpha   90.00
_cell.angle_beta   90.00
_cell.angle_gamma   90.00
#
_symmetry.space_group_name_H-M   'P 1'
#
loop_
_entity.id
_entity.type
_entity.pdbx_description
1 polymer ?
#
loop_
_entity_poly.entity_id
_entity_poly.type
_entity_poly.pdbx_seq_one_letter_code
_entity_poly.pdbx_strand_id
1 'polypeptide(L)'
;MQTAPKKVVNAWAMYDWANSAYNLVITSTIFPAYFEAIAVDDRTVSRTAVTFLGRTFENSALYNYTIAVALLIVACLSPLLSAIADFKGNKKSFMRFFLTMGSIGCSGLFFFEKHTLGWGILCMILACVGFWASWVYYNSFLPEIAAPADRDRISARGYAYGYVGSVILQLICFVFVFVPSIVGGDDNTTIQFRICFLLVGLWWFGFGSYSLSRMPNSKPSGHGDLQDNVLTKGYHELRSVWTQLKGQHKLRRFLSAFFCYNMGVQTVMLVAAIYGKSELQIPTPNLIGAILIIQLIAIPGAFTIARVSARMGNMKTLMVLVGFWCVGCVIGYKLPVGGINEFYGLAAFVGFMMGGIQSLSRSTYSKLMPDTKDTASYFSFYVVTEKIATVIGMFGFGYITELTGSQRGSVLALMVFFVLGFFLLIFTQAEKREAHAVV
;
A
#
# COMPACT_ATOMS: atom_id res chain seq x y z
N MET A 1 15.44 10.24 -22.10
CA MET A 1 15.05 11.12 -20.98
C MET A 1 16.18 11.13 -19.95
N GLN A 2 16.56 12.29 -19.41
CA GLN A 2 17.51 12.42 -18.30
C GLN A 2 16.77 12.42 -16.97
N THR A 3 17.44 11.92 -15.91
CA THR A 3 16.89 11.96 -14.55
C THR A 3 16.83 13.40 -14.04
N ALA A 4 15.73 13.77 -13.42
CA ALA A 4 15.51 15.09 -12.84
C ALA A 4 16.55 15.43 -11.75
N PRO A 5 16.78 16.72 -11.46
CA PRO A 5 17.69 17.15 -10.40
C PRO A 5 17.39 16.50 -9.05
N LYS A 6 18.42 16.30 -8.23
CA LYS A 6 18.31 15.68 -6.88
C LYS A 6 17.22 16.31 -6.02
N LYS A 7 16.98 17.63 -6.14
CA LYS A 7 15.92 18.35 -5.41
C LYS A 7 14.52 17.83 -5.73
N VAL A 8 14.24 17.54 -7.00
CA VAL A 8 12.96 17.00 -7.48
C VAL A 8 12.79 15.55 -7.02
N VAL A 9 13.84 14.73 -7.19
CA VAL A 9 13.81 13.32 -6.73
C VAL A 9 13.59 13.21 -5.22
N ASN A 10 14.26 14.07 -4.44
CA ASN A 10 14.07 14.11 -2.99
C ASN A 10 12.68 14.63 -2.61
N ALA A 11 12.16 15.62 -3.32
CA ALA A 11 10.79 16.11 -3.10
C ALA A 11 9.76 15.02 -3.40
N TRP A 12 9.94 14.24 -4.47
CA TRP A 12 9.10 13.09 -4.76
C TRP A 12 9.20 12.03 -3.65
N ALA A 13 10.39 11.65 -3.20
CA ALA A 13 10.56 10.71 -2.10
C ALA A 13 9.97 11.22 -0.77
N MET A 14 9.96 12.55 -0.54
CA MET A 14 9.35 13.17 0.63
C MET A 14 7.81 13.03 0.65
N TYR A 15 7.17 12.80 -0.50
CA TYR A 15 5.75 12.46 -0.50
C TYR A 15 5.48 11.10 0.16
N ASP A 16 6.34 10.12 -0.08
CA ASP A 16 6.25 8.80 0.53
C ASP A 16 6.51 8.85 2.05
N TRP A 17 7.48 9.68 2.48
CA TRP A 17 7.69 10.03 3.89
C TRP A 17 6.40 10.53 4.56
N ALA A 18 5.66 11.41 3.88
CA ALA A 18 4.42 11.98 4.40
C ALA A 18 3.27 10.96 4.43
N ASN A 19 3.08 10.28 3.32
CA ASN A 19 1.92 9.44 3.03
C ASN A 19 1.97 8.09 3.78
N SER A 20 3.14 7.46 3.90
CA SER A 20 3.29 6.14 4.53
C SER A 20 2.96 6.14 6.02
N ALA A 21 3.02 7.30 6.69
CA ALA A 21 2.61 7.44 8.09
C ALA A 21 1.13 7.07 8.30
N TYR A 22 0.24 7.40 7.37
CA TYR A 22 -1.15 6.96 7.40
C TYR A 22 -1.25 5.43 7.44
N ASN A 23 -0.55 4.75 6.55
CA ASN A 23 -0.65 3.30 6.45
C ASN A 23 -0.15 2.59 7.72
N LEU A 24 0.97 3.03 8.30
CA LEU A 24 1.52 2.41 9.50
C LEU A 24 0.71 2.77 10.75
N VAL A 25 0.47 4.06 11.00
CA VAL A 25 -0.15 4.53 12.25
C VAL A 25 -1.65 4.28 12.26
N ILE A 26 -2.36 4.64 11.17
CA ILE A 26 -3.82 4.49 11.11
C ILE A 26 -4.20 3.07 10.71
N THR A 27 -3.81 2.59 9.54
CA THR A 27 -4.36 1.34 9.00
C THR A 27 -3.85 0.11 9.75
N SER A 28 -2.56 0.11 10.19
CA SER A 28 -1.91 -1.11 10.65
C SER A 28 -1.75 -1.23 12.17
N THR A 29 -1.80 -0.13 12.94
CA THR A 29 -1.44 -0.19 14.36
C THR A 29 -2.46 0.42 15.31
N ILE A 30 -2.64 1.75 15.32
CA ILE A 30 -3.37 2.43 16.39
C ILE A 30 -4.89 2.41 16.16
N PHE A 31 -5.35 2.72 14.94
CA PHE A 31 -6.77 2.87 14.70
C PHE A 31 -7.58 1.56 14.79
N PRO A 32 -7.11 0.39 14.29
CA PRO A 32 -7.86 -0.86 14.48
C PRO A 32 -8.14 -1.15 15.95
N ALA A 33 -7.12 -1.06 16.81
CA ALA A 33 -7.28 -1.29 18.26
C ALA A 33 -8.22 -0.25 18.91
N TYR A 34 -8.11 1.02 18.53
CA TYR A 34 -9.00 2.08 18.99
C TYR A 34 -10.44 1.83 18.54
N PHE A 35 -10.65 1.47 17.28
CA PHE A 35 -11.99 1.20 16.74
C PHE A 35 -12.65 0.05 17.47
N GLU A 36 -11.95 -1.06 17.68
CA GLU A 36 -12.46 -2.20 18.42
C GLU A 36 -12.83 -1.84 19.87
N ALA A 37 -12.07 -0.97 20.51
CA ALA A 37 -12.30 -0.54 21.88
C ALA A 37 -13.53 0.36 22.03
N ILE A 38 -13.81 1.25 21.07
CA ILE A 38 -14.91 2.23 21.21
C ILE A 38 -16.17 1.88 20.40
N ALA A 39 -16.05 1.09 19.33
CA ALA A 39 -17.19 0.66 18.52
C ALA A 39 -17.91 -0.52 19.19
N VAL A 40 -18.49 -0.26 20.36
CA VAL A 40 -19.23 -1.23 21.17
C VAL A 40 -20.57 -0.63 21.56
N ASP A 41 -21.66 -1.41 21.42
CA ASP A 41 -22.99 -1.00 21.85
C ASP A 41 -23.26 -1.58 23.25
N ASP A 42 -23.50 -0.71 24.25
CA ASP A 42 -23.81 -1.11 25.62
C ASP A 42 -25.13 -1.88 25.75
N ARG A 43 -25.97 -1.84 24.68
CA ARG A 43 -27.25 -2.54 24.62
C ARG A 43 -27.12 -3.99 24.18
N THR A 44 -25.97 -4.42 23.69
CA THR A 44 -25.73 -5.80 23.25
C THR A 44 -25.06 -6.61 24.34
N VAL A 45 -25.46 -7.87 24.48
CA VAL A 45 -24.84 -8.84 25.41
C VAL A 45 -23.37 -9.12 25.00
N SER A 46 -23.06 -8.97 23.73
CA SER A 46 -21.71 -9.13 23.21
C SER A 46 -20.95 -7.80 23.23
N ARG A 47 -19.83 -7.75 23.96
CA ARG A 47 -18.93 -6.58 24.01
C ARG A 47 -18.19 -6.29 22.67
N THR A 48 -18.50 -7.04 21.61
CA THR A 48 -17.90 -6.92 20.28
C THR A 48 -18.90 -6.45 19.23
N ALA A 49 -20.16 -6.25 19.59
CA ALA A 49 -21.22 -5.86 18.66
C ALA A 49 -21.47 -4.36 18.67
N VAL A 50 -21.75 -3.79 17.50
CA VAL A 50 -22.07 -2.38 17.30
C VAL A 50 -23.23 -2.22 16.31
N THR A 51 -24.16 -1.31 16.60
CA THR A 51 -25.30 -1.02 15.73
C THR A 51 -24.96 0.15 14.79
N PHE A 52 -25.04 -0.09 13.49
CA PHE A 52 -24.84 0.92 12.46
C PHE A 52 -25.88 0.81 11.36
N LEU A 53 -26.51 1.92 10.98
CA LEU A 53 -27.60 1.97 9.98
C LEU A 53 -28.74 0.96 10.24
N GLY A 54 -29.10 0.76 11.50
CA GLY A 54 -30.18 -0.15 11.89
C GLY A 54 -29.85 -1.64 11.86
N ARG A 55 -28.58 -2.01 11.63
CA ARG A 55 -28.08 -3.39 11.67
C ARG A 55 -26.98 -3.53 12.72
N THR A 56 -26.94 -4.70 13.35
CA THR A 56 -25.88 -5.04 14.30
C THR A 56 -24.77 -5.77 13.56
N PHE A 57 -23.55 -5.29 13.74
CA PHE A 57 -22.33 -5.85 13.19
C PHE A 57 -21.38 -6.22 14.31
N GLU A 58 -20.50 -7.16 14.07
CA GLU A 58 -19.28 -7.29 14.83
C GLU A 58 -18.34 -6.10 14.50
N ASN A 59 -17.73 -5.48 15.52
CA ASN A 59 -16.95 -4.25 15.33
C ASN A 59 -15.78 -4.43 14.35
N SER A 60 -15.06 -5.56 14.43
CA SER A 60 -13.99 -5.91 13.48
C SER A 60 -14.52 -6.09 12.05
N ALA A 61 -15.73 -6.66 11.89
CA ALA A 61 -16.35 -6.80 10.58
C ALA A 61 -16.74 -5.43 9.99
N LEU A 62 -17.32 -4.53 10.81
CA LEU A 62 -17.66 -3.18 10.37
C LEU A 62 -16.42 -2.37 9.93
N TYR A 63 -15.30 -2.50 10.67
CA TYR A 63 -14.02 -1.93 10.28
C TYR A 63 -13.57 -2.44 8.90
N ASN A 64 -13.58 -3.75 8.70
CA ASN A 64 -13.19 -4.35 7.43
C ASN A 64 -14.10 -3.95 6.26
N TYR A 65 -15.42 -3.85 6.48
CA TYR A 65 -16.36 -3.34 5.48
C TYR A 65 -16.09 -1.87 5.14
N THR A 66 -15.72 -1.05 6.11
CA THR A 66 -15.35 0.35 5.90
C THR A 66 -14.14 0.47 4.97
N ILE A 67 -13.10 -0.33 5.21
CA ILE A 67 -11.91 -0.37 4.34
C ILE A 67 -12.28 -0.91 2.95
N ALA A 68 -13.08 -1.98 2.87
CA ALA A 68 -13.49 -2.57 1.60
C ALA A 68 -14.26 -1.57 0.72
N VAL A 69 -15.20 -0.81 1.31
CA VAL A 69 -15.93 0.26 0.61
C VAL A 69 -14.98 1.34 0.09
N ALA A 70 -14.03 1.78 0.91
CA ALA A 70 -13.05 2.78 0.49
C ALA A 70 -12.17 2.27 -0.68
N LEU A 71 -11.71 1.02 -0.62
CA LEU A 71 -10.93 0.41 -1.70
C LEU A 71 -11.74 0.23 -2.99
N LEU A 72 -13.03 -0.10 -2.87
CA LEU A 72 -13.94 -0.19 -4.01
C LEU A 72 -14.13 1.18 -4.69
N ILE A 73 -14.32 2.25 -3.90
CA ILE A 73 -14.37 3.62 -4.41
C ILE A 73 -13.09 3.96 -5.19
N VAL A 74 -11.93 3.65 -4.62
CA VAL A 74 -10.63 3.86 -5.31
C VAL A 74 -10.55 3.07 -6.60
N ALA A 75 -10.89 1.78 -6.58
CA ALA A 75 -10.81 0.91 -7.75
C ALA A 75 -11.72 1.39 -8.90
N CYS A 76 -12.92 1.86 -8.58
CA CYS A 76 -13.87 2.36 -9.56
C CYS A 76 -13.50 3.75 -10.11
N LEU A 77 -13.05 4.66 -9.24
CA LEU A 77 -12.83 6.06 -9.63
C LEU A 77 -11.42 6.34 -10.15
N SER A 78 -10.40 5.63 -9.66
CA SER A 78 -9.00 5.94 -10.02
C SER A 78 -8.72 5.87 -11.52
N PRO A 79 -9.20 4.89 -12.30
CA PRO A 79 -8.91 4.85 -13.73
C PRO A 79 -9.47 6.06 -14.49
N LEU A 80 -10.71 6.43 -14.19
CA LEU A 80 -11.37 7.57 -14.85
C LEU A 80 -10.69 8.90 -14.46
N LEU A 81 -10.45 9.12 -13.17
CA LEU A 81 -9.82 10.35 -12.68
C LEU A 81 -8.37 10.49 -13.15
N SER A 82 -7.66 9.36 -13.28
CA SER A 82 -6.29 9.34 -13.83
C SER A 82 -6.26 9.72 -15.30
N ALA A 83 -7.20 9.21 -16.10
CA ALA A 83 -7.33 9.58 -17.50
C ALA A 83 -7.63 11.08 -17.68
N ILE A 84 -8.51 11.64 -16.85
CA ILE A 84 -8.78 13.09 -16.83
C ILE A 84 -7.53 13.89 -16.45
N ALA A 85 -6.76 13.41 -15.48
CA ALA A 85 -5.55 14.07 -15.00
C ALA A 85 -4.44 14.05 -16.05
N ASP A 86 -4.27 12.96 -16.77
CA ASP A 86 -3.34 12.83 -17.90
C ASP A 86 -3.74 13.76 -19.05
N PHE A 87 -5.01 13.72 -19.46
CA PHE A 87 -5.54 14.57 -20.52
C PHE A 87 -5.29 16.06 -20.27
N LYS A 88 -5.59 16.54 -19.04
CA LYS A 88 -5.41 17.95 -18.65
C LYS A 88 -3.97 18.30 -18.27
N GLY A 89 -3.08 17.34 -18.03
CA GLY A 89 -1.74 17.58 -17.51
C GLY A 89 -1.72 18.12 -16.08
N ASN A 90 -2.74 17.82 -15.27
CA ASN A 90 -2.91 18.38 -13.92
C ASN A 90 -2.82 17.34 -12.78
N LYS A 91 -2.05 16.27 -12.97
CA LYS A 91 -1.80 15.21 -11.98
C LYS A 91 -1.49 15.74 -10.58
N LYS A 92 -0.70 16.81 -10.51
CA LYS A 92 -0.30 17.47 -9.26
C LYS A 92 -1.50 18.07 -8.52
N SER A 93 -2.50 18.58 -9.23
CA SER A 93 -3.73 19.13 -8.63
C SER A 93 -4.60 18.03 -8.06
N PHE A 94 -4.74 16.91 -8.77
CA PHE A 94 -5.44 15.72 -8.26
C PHE A 94 -4.74 15.14 -7.04
N MET A 95 -3.41 15.03 -7.09
CA MET A 95 -2.61 14.56 -5.96
C MET A 95 -2.79 15.47 -4.72
N ARG A 96 -2.83 16.81 -4.92
CA ARG A 96 -3.11 17.78 -3.86
C ARG A 96 -4.52 17.63 -3.29
N PHE A 97 -5.52 17.44 -4.14
CA PHE A 97 -6.89 17.21 -3.71
C PHE A 97 -7.00 15.99 -2.80
N PHE A 98 -6.46 14.84 -3.22
CA PHE A 98 -6.50 13.61 -2.44
C PHE A 98 -5.63 13.67 -1.18
N LEU A 99 -4.48 14.34 -1.23
CA LEU A 99 -3.68 14.67 -0.05
C LEU A 99 -4.50 15.44 0.99
N THR A 100 -5.15 16.52 0.56
CA THR A 100 -5.94 17.38 1.46
C THR A 100 -7.14 16.61 2.03
N MET A 101 -7.87 15.88 1.18
CA MET A 101 -9.01 15.06 1.59
C MET A 101 -8.59 13.99 2.62
N GLY A 102 -7.49 13.26 2.34
CA GLY A 102 -6.99 12.23 3.25
C GLY A 102 -6.51 12.80 4.59
N SER A 103 -5.79 13.93 4.55
CA SER A 103 -5.32 14.62 5.76
C SER A 103 -6.47 15.16 6.61
N ILE A 104 -7.53 15.71 5.98
CA ILE A 104 -8.76 16.14 6.68
C ILE A 104 -9.44 14.91 7.29
N GLY A 105 -9.55 13.79 6.55
CA GLY A 105 -10.09 12.54 7.09
C GLY A 105 -9.34 12.08 8.34
N CYS A 106 -7.99 12.02 8.29
CA CYS A 106 -7.19 11.65 9.46
C CYS A 106 -7.37 12.63 10.62
N SER A 107 -7.32 13.95 10.37
CA SER A 107 -7.52 14.94 11.41
C SER A 107 -8.95 14.90 12.00
N GLY A 108 -9.94 14.60 11.17
CA GLY A 108 -11.33 14.42 11.59
C GLY A 108 -11.56 13.22 12.52
N LEU A 109 -10.73 12.21 12.46
CA LEU A 109 -10.74 11.09 13.42
C LEU A 109 -10.45 11.53 14.86
N PHE A 110 -9.89 12.73 15.08
CA PHE A 110 -9.79 13.33 16.41
C PHE A 110 -11.13 13.46 17.11
N PHE A 111 -12.22 13.69 16.37
CA PHE A 111 -13.58 13.81 16.90
C PHE A 111 -14.36 12.49 16.91
N PHE A 112 -13.68 11.38 16.60
CA PHE A 112 -14.31 10.08 16.64
C PHE A 112 -14.38 9.55 18.08
N GLU A 113 -15.60 9.37 18.57
CA GLU A 113 -15.94 8.84 19.88
C GLU A 113 -17.07 7.80 19.72
N LYS A 114 -17.41 7.09 20.80
CA LYS A 114 -18.43 6.04 20.80
C LYS A 114 -19.77 6.46 20.18
N HIS A 115 -20.21 7.68 20.45
CA HIS A 115 -21.47 8.24 19.95
C HIS A 115 -21.37 8.87 18.55
N THR A 116 -20.18 8.99 17.99
CA THR A 116 -19.94 9.58 16.65
C THR A 116 -19.45 8.54 15.63
N LEU A 117 -19.93 7.29 15.73
CA LEU A 117 -19.48 6.18 14.87
C LEU A 117 -19.58 6.50 13.37
N GLY A 118 -20.69 7.09 12.92
CA GLY A 118 -20.87 7.46 11.52
C GLY A 118 -19.84 8.48 11.03
N TRP A 119 -19.44 9.42 11.89
CA TRP A 119 -18.35 10.37 11.62
C TRP A 119 -17.02 9.65 11.48
N GLY A 120 -16.70 8.73 12.40
CA GLY A 120 -15.48 7.94 12.36
C GLY A 120 -15.36 7.12 11.06
N ILE A 121 -16.44 6.45 10.66
CA ILE A 121 -16.52 5.68 9.40
C ILE A 121 -16.29 6.59 8.19
N LEU A 122 -16.96 7.75 8.13
CA LEU A 122 -16.79 8.73 7.04
C LEU A 122 -15.33 9.19 6.96
N CYS A 123 -14.75 9.61 8.08
CA CYS A 123 -13.37 10.08 8.14
C CYS A 123 -12.38 8.98 7.70
N MET A 124 -12.61 7.73 8.10
CA MET A 124 -11.78 6.60 7.70
C MET A 124 -11.87 6.33 6.20
N ILE A 125 -13.08 6.39 5.60
CA ILE A 125 -13.26 6.27 4.15
C ILE A 125 -12.50 7.40 3.43
N LEU A 126 -12.66 8.64 3.85
CA LEU A 126 -11.96 9.80 3.24
C LEU A 126 -10.44 9.66 3.34
N ALA A 127 -9.93 9.23 4.48
CA ALA A 127 -8.49 9.00 4.69
C ALA A 127 -7.97 7.88 3.79
N CYS A 128 -8.67 6.76 3.71
CA CYS A 128 -8.30 5.61 2.88
C CYS A 128 -8.34 5.94 1.39
N VAL A 129 -9.42 6.59 0.92
CA VAL A 129 -9.54 7.03 -0.48
C VAL A 129 -8.46 8.05 -0.82
N GLY A 130 -8.22 9.04 0.06
CA GLY A 130 -7.15 10.02 -0.10
C GLY A 130 -5.78 9.38 -0.25
N PHE A 131 -5.47 8.38 0.58
CA PHE A 131 -4.22 7.65 0.55
C PHE A 131 -4.02 6.91 -0.78
N TRP A 132 -4.94 6.03 -1.14
CA TRP A 132 -4.77 5.17 -2.31
C TRP A 132 -4.93 5.89 -3.63
N ALA A 133 -5.84 6.88 -3.72
CA ALA A 133 -5.98 7.67 -4.93
C ALA A 133 -4.77 8.58 -5.16
N SER A 134 -4.21 9.22 -4.11
CA SER A 134 -2.99 10.00 -4.24
C SER A 134 -1.78 9.15 -4.64
N TRP A 135 -1.74 7.88 -4.22
CA TRP A 135 -0.70 6.91 -4.54
C TRP A 135 -0.58 6.63 -6.04
N VAL A 136 -1.70 6.63 -6.78
CA VAL A 136 -1.71 6.47 -8.24
C VAL A 136 -0.89 7.60 -8.89
N TYR A 137 -1.18 8.84 -8.54
CA TYR A 137 -0.49 10.00 -9.11
C TYR A 137 0.96 10.07 -8.66
N TYR A 138 1.25 9.78 -7.39
CA TYR A 138 2.61 9.69 -6.87
C TYR A 138 3.47 8.72 -7.69
N ASN A 139 2.97 7.51 -7.91
CA ASN A 139 3.67 6.50 -8.69
C ASN A 139 3.86 6.91 -10.16
N SER A 140 2.89 7.61 -10.74
CA SER A 140 2.93 8.05 -12.14
C SER A 140 4.02 9.09 -12.43
N PHE A 141 4.52 9.79 -11.42
CA PHE A 141 5.66 10.69 -11.57
C PHE A 141 7.00 9.96 -11.75
N LEU A 142 7.12 8.71 -11.30
CA LEU A 142 8.39 7.98 -11.41
C LEU A 142 8.95 7.93 -12.85
N PRO A 143 8.19 7.55 -13.88
CA PRO A 143 8.68 7.59 -15.26
C PRO A 143 8.94 9.00 -15.81
N GLU A 144 8.33 10.04 -15.21
CA GLU A 144 8.52 11.44 -15.65
C GLU A 144 9.78 12.08 -15.06
N ILE A 145 10.22 11.63 -13.87
CA ILE A 145 11.37 12.21 -13.14
C ILE A 145 12.64 11.36 -13.21
N ALA A 146 12.55 10.09 -13.65
CA ALA A 146 13.64 9.14 -13.61
C ALA A 146 13.90 8.50 -14.98
N ALA A 147 15.15 8.59 -15.45
CA ALA A 147 15.61 7.79 -16.58
C ALA A 147 15.45 6.30 -16.27
N PRO A 148 15.16 5.43 -17.26
CA PRO A 148 14.93 4.00 -17.04
C PRO A 148 16.01 3.30 -16.20
N ALA A 149 17.29 3.68 -16.37
CA ALA A 149 18.39 3.13 -15.59
C ALA A 149 18.35 3.49 -14.10
N ASP A 150 17.77 4.64 -13.74
CA ASP A 150 17.70 5.14 -12.37
C ASP A 150 16.40 4.77 -11.63
N ARG A 151 15.39 4.26 -12.33
CA ARG A 151 14.04 4.01 -11.74
C ARG A 151 14.08 3.07 -10.55
N ASP A 152 14.93 2.03 -10.54
CA ASP A 152 15.05 1.10 -9.42
C ASP A 152 15.57 1.81 -8.18
N ARG A 153 16.65 2.57 -8.32
CA ARG A 153 17.28 3.33 -7.24
C ARG A 153 16.35 4.41 -6.67
N ILE A 154 15.63 5.12 -7.55
CA ILE A 154 14.72 6.19 -7.15
C ILE A 154 13.46 5.59 -6.49
N SER A 155 12.92 4.49 -7.02
CA SER A 155 11.82 3.76 -6.39
C SER A 155 12.19 3.27 -5.00
N ALA A 156 13.38 2.66 -4.83
CA ALA A 156 13.86 2.22 -3.52
C ALA A 156 14.01 3.39 -2.53
N ARG A 157 14.49 4.56 -3.01
CA ARG A 157 14.57 5.78 -2.18
C ARG A 157 13.19 6.23 -1.70
N GLY A 158 12.17 6.24 -2.57
CA GLY A 158 10.80 6.59 -2.18
C GLY A 158 10.33 5.71 -1.02
N TYR A 159 10.36 4.39 -1.19
CA TYR A 159 9.97 3.46 -0.14
C TYR A 159 10.78 3.61 1.15
N ALA A 160 12.12 3.78 1.04
CA ALA A 160 12.97 4.01 2.22
C ALA A 160 12.57 5.27 3.00
N TYR A 161 12.26 6.36 2.30
CA TYR A 161 11.74 7.58 2.93
C TYR A 161 10.39 7.31 3.62
N GLY A 162 9.50 6.57 2.98
CA GLY A 162 8.22 6.17 3.56
C GLY A 162 8.38 5.36 4.85
N TYR A 163 9.26 4.36 4.86
CA TYR A 163 9.54 3.57 6.06
C TYR A 163 10.12 4.40 7.19
N VAL A 164 11.10 5.28 6.91
CA VAL A 164 11.68 6.14 7.95
C VAL A 164 10.64 7.12 8.50
N GLY A 165 9.88 7.80 7.63
CA GLY A 165 8.88 8.78 8.07
C GLY A 165 7.75 8.15 8.89
N SER A 166 7.26 6.99 8.47
CA SER A 166 6.22 6.26 9.19
C SER A 166 6.68 5.76 10.54
N VAL A 167 7.91 5.22 10.66
CA VAL A 167 8.47 4.76 11.94
C VAL A 167 8.66 5.93 12.89
N ILE A 168 9.20 7.07 12.43
CA ILE A 168 9.39 8.24 13.31
C ILE A 168 8.05 8.70 13.88
N LEU A 169 7.02 8.88 13.05
CA LEU A 169 5.70 9.30 13.55
C LEU A 169 5.07 8.23 14.44
N GLN A 170 5.23 6.94 14.12
CA GLN A 170 4.74 5.84 14.95
C GLN A 170 5.38 5.87 16.35
N LEU A 171 6.70 6.09 16.45
CA LEU A 171 7.38 6.21 17.74
C LEU A 171 6.89 7.42 18.54
N ILE A 172 6.65 8.56 17.88
CA ILE A 172 6.04 9.74 18.51
C ILE A 172 4.65 9.40 19.06
N CYS A 173 3.82 8.72 18.26
CA CYS A 173 2.49 8.29 18.69
C CYS A 173 2.55 7.29 19.86
N PHE A 174 3.52 6.39 19.88
CA PHE A 174 3.68 5.46 21.00
C PHE A 174 4.03 6.17 22.32
N VAL A 175 4.79 7.28 22.26
CA VAL A 175 5.04 8.08 23.47
C VAL A 175 3.71 8.54 24.08
N PHE A 176 2.76 9.03 23.28
CA PHE A 176 1.44 9.46 23.78
C PHE A 176 0.58 8.29 24.25
N VAL A 177 0.62 7.16 23.53
CA VAL A 177 -0.19 5.98 23.88
C VAL A 177 0.28 5.32 25.17
N PHE A 178 1.61 5.22 25.40
CA PHE A 178 2.17 4.56 26.57
C PHE A 178 2.36 5.51 27.77
N VAL A 179 2.35 6.82 27.55
CA VAL A 179 2.43 7.85 28.61
C VAL A 179 1.29 8.86 28.43
N PRO A 180 0.02 8.46 28.67
CA PRO A 180 -1.16 9.30 28.41
C PRO A 180 -1.14 10.63 29.14
N SER A 181 -0.48 10.71 30.32
CA SER A 181 -0.37 11.92 31.12
C SER A 181 0.29 13.11 30.40
N ILE A 182 1.12 12.87 29.37
CA ILE A 182 1.75 13.93 28.56
C ILE A 182 0.69 14.79 27.85
N VAL A 183 -0.44 14.19 27.49
CA VAL A 183 -1.53 14.84 26.75
C VAL A 183 -2.76 15.08 27.64
N GLY A 184 -2.59 15.03 28.96
CA GLY A 184 -3.68 15.21 29.93
C GLY A 184 -4.67 14.03 29.95
N GLY A 185 -4.26 12.87 29.46
CA GLY A 185 -5.02 11.63 29.50
C GLY A 185 -4.70 10.78 30.74
N ASP A 186 -5.57 9.83 31.03
CA ASP A 186 -5.38 8.73 31.97
C ASP A 186 -5.70 7.40 31.28
N ASP A 187 -5.61 6.29 32.01
CA ASP A 187 -5.88 4.94 31.46
C ASP A 187 -7.33 4.74 30.97
N ASN A 188 -8.25 5.61 31.38
CA ASN A 188 -9.67 5.55 31.00
C ASN A 188 -10.03 6.50 29.86
N THR A 189 -9.10 7.37 29.43
CA THR A 189 -9.34 8.32 28.35
C THR A 189 -8.89 7.78 27.00
N THR A 190 -9.42 8.35 25.94
CA THR A 190 -9.05 7.99 24.55
C THR A 190 -8.32 9.12 23.83
N ILE A 191 -8.02 10.21 24.54
CA ILE A 191 -7.45 11.43 23.97
C ILE A 191 -6.08 11.18 23.32
N GLN A 192 -5.25 10.31 23.91
CA GLN A 192 -3.93 9.95 23.41
C GLN A 192 -3.97 9.33 22.02
N PHE A 193 -4.97 8.49 21.72
CA PHE A 193 -5.16 7.91 20.39
C PHE A 193 -5.64 8.96 19.39
N ARG A 194 -6.58 9.82 19.81
CA ARG A 194 -7.17 10.86 18.98
C ARG A 194 -6.14 11.91 18.58
N ILE A 195 -5.21 12.26 19.47
CA ILE A 195 -4.06 13.12 19.16
C ILE A 195 -3.16 12.48 18.11
N CYS A 196 -2.92 11.16 18.16
CA CYS A 196 -2.16 10.47 17.12
C CYS A 196 -2.81 10.63 15.74
N PHE A 197 -4.14 10.54 15.64
CA PHE A 197 -4.84 10.73 14.37
C PHE A 197 -4.68 12.16 13.83
N LEU A 198 -4.79 13.15 14.70
CA LEU A 198 -4.55 14.55 14.34
C LEU A 198 -3.11 14.76 13.85
N LEU A 199 -2.14 14.19 14.55
CA LEU A 199 -0.72 14.27 14.16
C LEU A 199 -0.47 13.63 12.80
N VAL A 200 -1.09 12.49 12.48
CA VAL A 200 -0.98 11.87 11.14
C VAL A 200 -1.53 12.82 10.07
N GLY A 201 -2.67 13.43 10.29
CA GLY A 201 -3.24 14.38 9.34
C GLY A 201 -2.34 15.60 9.11
N LEU A 202 -1.82 16.20 10.18
CA LEU A 202 -0.90 17.36 10.10
C LEU A 202 0.44 16.97 9.44
N TRP A 203 1.02 15.82 9.79
CA TRP A 203 2.23 15.29 9.20
C TRP A 203 2.07 15.09 7.70
N TRP A 204 1.00 14.40 7.31
CA TRP A 204 0.73 14.09 5.91
C TRP A 204 0.50 15.37 5.10
N PHE A 205 -0.33 16.30 5.59
CA PHE A 205 -0.58 17.57 4.93
C PHE A 205 0.68 18.44 4.81
N GLY A 206 1.44 18.57 5.90
CA GLY A 206 2.63 19.44 5.95
C GLY A 206 3.72 18.96 5.01
N PHE A 207 4.20 17.72 5.19
CA PHE A 207 5.27 17.17 4.35
C PHE A 207 4.81 16.87 2.93
N GLY A 208 3.55 16.48 2.73
CA GLY A 208 2.97 16.27 1.41
C GLY A 208 2.86 17.57 0.61
N SER A 209 2.42 18.67 1.23
CA SER A 209 2.37 19.99 0.60
C SER A 209 3.77 20.51 0.25
N TYR A 210 4.73 20.32 1.15
CA TYR A 210 6.15 20.61 0.88
C TYR A 210 6.66 19.84 -0.34
N SER A 211 6.39 18.54 -0.42
CA SER A 211 6.74 17.70 -1.57
C SER A 211 6.14 18.26 -2.85
N LEU A 212 4.83 18.45 -2.87
CA LEU A 212 4.11 18.96 -4.04
C LEU A 212 4.58 20.33 -4.50
N SER A 213 5.01 21.21 -3.61
CA SER A 213 5.52 22.54 -3.99
C SER A 213 6.77 22.47 -4.88
N ARG A 214 7.55 21.39 -4.78
CA ARG A 214 8.84 21.20 -5.48
C ARG A 214 8.82 20.17 -6.61
N MET A 215 7.71 19.43 -6.76
CA MET A 215 7.53 18.52 -7.88
C MET A 215 7.17 19.28 -9.16
N PRO A 216 7.58 18.79 -10.34
CA PRO A 216 7.24 19.41 -11.62
C PRO A 216 5.75 19.33 -11.90
N ASN A 217 5.25 20.18 -12.79
CA ASN A 217 3.93 20.03 -13.37
C ASN A 217 3.99 19.02 -14.52
N SER A 218 2.99 18.16 -14.63
CA SER A 218 2.87 17.22 -15.74
C SER A 218 2.45 17.93 -17.02
N LYS A 219 2.87 17.38 -18.18
CA LYS A 219 2.45 17.88 -19.49
C LYS A 219 1.14 17.20 -19.88
N PRO A 220 0.17 17.92 -20.48
CA PRO A 220 -1.05 17.31 -20.99
C PRO A 220 -0.75 16.26 -22.07
N SER A 221 -1.49 15.17 -22.08
CA SER A 221 -1.44 14.14 -23.11
C SER A 221 -2.38 14.45 -24.28
N GLY A 222 -3.51 15.09 -24.01
CA GLY A 222 -4.58 15.31 -24.97
C GLY A 222 -4.27 16.30 -26.08
N HIS A 223 -4.64 15.93 -27.30
CA HIS A 223 -4.69 16.80 -28.47
C HIS A 223 -6.17 17.10 -28.73
N GLY A 224 -6.65 18.30 -28.41
CA GLY A 224 -8.02 18.71 -28.74
C GLY A 224 -8.57 19.87 -27.91
N ASP A 225 -9.61 20.52 -28.44
CA ASP A 225 -10.30 21.64 -27.80
C ASP A 225 -10.94 21.27 -26.46
N LEU A 226 -10.83 22.19 -25.50
CA LEU A 226 -11.34 22.04 -24.14
C LEU A 226 -12.90 22.13 -24.06
N GLN A 227 -13.59 22.29 -25.20
CA GLN A 227 -15.05 22.52 -25.24
C GLN A 227 -15.92 21.27 -25.04
N ASP A 228 -15.35 20.05 -25.17
CA ASP A 228 -16.12 18.83 -24.98
C ASP A 228 -16.19 18.41 -23.51
N ASN A 229 -17.20 17.60 -23.18
CA ASN A 229 -17.42 17.09 -21.82
C ASN A 229 -16.19 16.27 -21.34
N VAL A 230 -15.57 16.75 -20.27
CA VAL A 230 -14.33 16.20 -19.66
C VAL A 230 -14.48 14.73 -19.27
N LEU A 231 -15.67 14.31 -18.84
CA LEU A 231 -15.95 12.92 -18.46
C LEU A 231 -15.93 12.00 -19.68
N THR A 232 -16.52 12.43 -20.79
CA THR A 232 -16.53 11.66 -22.03
C THR A 232 -15.12 11.48 -22.59
N LYS A 233 -14.32 12.55 -22.55
CA LYS A 233 -12.89 12.48 -22.96
C LYS A 233 -12.09 11.58 -22.03
N GLY A 234 -12.26 11.67 -20.72
CA GLY A 234 -11.62 10.77 -19.76
C GLY A 234 -11.97 9.30 -20.00
N TYR A 235 -13.22 9.00 -20.37
CA TYR A 235 -13.63 7.64 -20.72
C TYR A 235 -12.97 7.15 -22.01
N HIS A 236 -12.90 7.99 -23.06
CA HIS A 236 -12.23 7.64 -24.31
C HIS A 236 -10.74 7.41 -24.09
N GLU A 237 -10.07 8.24 -23.29
CA GLU A 237 -8.67 8.07 -22.93
C GLU A 237 -8.43 6.76 -22.16
N LEU A 238 -9.26 6.46 -21.18
CA LEU A 238 -9.21 5.19 -20.44
C LEU A 238 -9.36 3.98 -21.37
N ARG A 239 -10.30 4.04 -22.31
CA ARG A 239 -10.50 2.98 -23.30
C ARG A 239 -9.30 2.84 -24.24
N SER A 240 -8.71 3.95 -24.65
CA SER A 240 -7.48 3.98 -25.47
C SER A 240 -6.32 3.31 -24.74
N VAL A 241 -6.04 3.70 -23.50
CA VAL A 241 -4.99 3.09 -22.67
C VAL A 241 -5.25 1.61 -22.43
N TRP A 242 -6.50 1.20 -22.20
CA TRP A 242 -6.87 -0.22 -22.08
C TRP A 242 -6.56 -1.00 -23.35
N THR A 243 -6.87 -0.43 -24.51
CA THR A 243 -6.59 -1.07 -25.82
C THR A 243 -5.09 -1.16 -26.07
N GLN A 244 -4.33 -0.10 -25.76
CA GLN A 244 -2.87 -0.10 -25.85
C GLN A 244 -2.25 -1.17 -24.91
N LEU A 245 -2.76 -1.27 -23.68
CA LEU A 245 -2.30 -2.28 -22.70
C LEU A 245 -2.52 -3.70 -23.22
N LYS A 246 -3.65 -3.97 -23.89
CA LYS A 246 -3.91 -5.28 -24.52
C LYS A 246 -2.86 -5.63 -25.57
N GLY A 247 -2.37 -4.66 -26.33
CA GLY A 247 -1.31 -4.82 -27.34
C GLY A 247 0.10 -5.01 -26.74
N GLN A 248 0.34 -4.61 -25.49
CA GLN A 248 1.64 -4.69 -24.82
C GLN A 248 1.81 -6.06 -24.13
N HIS A 249 2.13 -7.11 -24.87
CA HIS A 249 2.18 -8.49 -24.36
C HIS A 249 3.05 -8.64 -23.12
N LYS A 250 4.23 -8.03 -23.10
CA LYS A 250 5.17 -8.13 -21.99
C LYS A 250 4.68 -7.42 -20.72
N LEU A 251 4.10 -6.23 -20.85
CA LEU A 251 3.51 -5.48 -19.74
C LEU A 251 2.31 -6.25 -19.16
N ARG A 252 1.46 -6.81 -20.01
CA ARG A 252 0.32 -7.62 -19.58
C ARG A 252 0.74 -8.89 -18.84
N ARG A 253 1.74 -9.63 -19.37
CA ARG A 253 2.29 -10.82 -18.67
C ARG A 253 2.89 -10.44 -17.32
N PHE A 254 3.61 -9.31 -17.26
CA PHE A 254 4.13 -8.81 -16.00
C PHE A 254 3.00 -8.48 -15.01
N LEU A 255 1.93 -7.80 -15.44
CA LEU A 255 0.77 -7.51 -14.58
C LEU A 255 0.09 -8.78 -14.08
N SER A 256 -0.02 -9.82 -14.89
CA SER A 256 -0.54 -11.13 -14.46
C SER A 256 0.38 -11.79 -13.42
N ALA A 257 1.69 -11.73 -13.61
CA ALA A 257 2.65 -12.22 -12.63
C ALA A 257 2.58 -11.42 -11.34
N PHE A 258 2.53 -10.08 -11.45
CA PHE A 258 2.36 -9.14 -10.33
C PHE A 258 1.08 -9.43 -9.55
N PHE A 259 -0.03 -9.62 -10.24
CA PHE A 259 -1.30 -10.01 -9.62
C PHE A 259 -1.15 -11.27 -8.75
N CYS A 260 -0.54 -12.33 -9.29
CA CYS A 260 -0.37 -13.58 -8.56
C CYS A 260 0.54 -13.44 -7.34
N TYR A 261 1.78 -12.98 -7.49
CA TYR A 261 2.66 -12.92 -6.33
C TYR A 261 2.26 -11.83 -5.33
N ASN A 262 1.62 -10.76 -5.79
CA ASN A 262 1.14 -9.70 -4.90
C ASN A 262 -0.05 -10.14 -4.03
N MET A 263 -0.88 -11.09 -4.49
CA MET A 263 -1.86 -11.75 -3.61
C MET A 263 -1.18 -12.30 -2.35
N GLY A 264 -0.07 -13.03 -2.52
CA GLY A 264 0.69 -13.56 -1.39
C GLY A 264 1.34 -12.46 -0.55
N VAL A 265 2.06 -11.52 -1.17
CA VAL A 265 2.78 -10.43 -0.46
C VAL A 265 1.83 -9.60 0.40
N GLN A 266 0.75 -9.09 -0.18
CA GLN A 266 -0.18 -8.22 0.54
C GLN A 266 -0.94 -8.97 1.63
N THR A 267 -1.31 -10.24 1.37
CA THR A 267 -1.96 -11.07 2.38
C THR A 267 -1.05 -11.30 3.57
N VAL A 268 0.22 -11.70 3.36
CA VAL A 268 1.18 -11.86 4.46
C VAL A 268 1.30 -10.57 5.27
N MET A 269 1.41 -9.42 4.61
CA MET A 269 1.53 -8.12 5.30
C MET A 269 0.33 -7.79 6.19
N LEU A 270 -0.87 -8.14 5.77
CA LEU A 270 -2.09 -7.85 6.50
C LEU A 270 -2.38 -8.88 7.60
N VAL A 271 -2.05 -10.15 7.39
CA VAL A 271 -2.39 -11.22 8.33
C VAL A 271 -1.28 -11.57 9.31
N ALA A 272 -0.04 -11.12 9.10
CA ALA A 272 1.11 -11.51 9.93
C ALA A 272 0.92 -11.24 11.42
N ALA A 273 0.34 -10.08 11.78
CA ALA A 273 0.06 -9.73 13.17
C ALA A 273 -1.06 -10.60 13.76
N ILE A 274 -2.13 -10.85 12.99
CA ILE A 274 -3.25 -11.73 13.40
C ILE A 274 -2.72 -13.14 13.59
N TYR A 275 -1.94 -13.67 12.64
CA TYR A 275 -1.29 -14.97 12.71
C TYR A 275 -0.38 -15.10 13.95
N GLY A 276 0.45 -14.08 14.21
CA GLY A 276 1.31 -14.03 15.39
C GLY A 276 0.51 -14.07 16.70
N LYS A 277 -0.63 -13.35 16.77
CA LYS A 277 -1.46 -13.29 17.97
C LYS A 277 -2.27 -14.57 18.18
N SER A 278 -2.99 -15.03 17.17
CA SER A 278 -3.96 -16.12 17.30
C SER A 278 -3.32 -17.50 17.21
N GLU A 279 -2.40 -17.73 16.28
CA GLU A 279 -1.81 -19.05 16.03
C GLU A 279 -0.52 -19.28 16.83
N LEU A 280 0.33 -18.23 16.95
CA LEU A 280 1.62 -18.35 17.63
C LEU A 280 1.57 -17.84 19.08
N GLN A 281 0.46 -17.25 19.53
CA GLN A 281 0.27 -16.71 20.89
C GLN A 281 1.36 -15.69 21.29
N ILE A 282 1.84 -14.90 20.33
CA ILE A 282 2.82 -13.84 20.56
C ILE A 282 2.16 -12.66 21.29
N PRO A 283 2.72 -12.17 22.41
CA PRO A 283 2.16 -11.03 23.13
C PRO A 283 2.11 -9.76 22.26
N THR A 284 1.07 -8.94 22.43
CA THR A 284 0.84 -7.73 21.64
C THR A 284 2.05 -6.78 21.58
N PRO A 285 2.81 -6.51 22.67
CA PRO A 285 4.00 -5.66 22.59
C PRO A 285 5.06 -6.21 21.64
N ASN A 286 5.21 -7.54 21.56
CA ASN A 286 6.17 -8.18 20.67
C ASN A 286 5.70 -8.13 19.21
N LEU A 287 4.39 -8.17 18.94
CA LEU A 287 3.83 -7.96 17.59
C LEU A 287 4.11 -6.54 17.09
N ILE A 288 3.95 -5.54 17.97
CA ILE A 288 4.31 -4.15 17.66
C ILE A 288 5.80 -4.05 17.34
N GLY A 289 6.66 -4.69 18.15
CA GLY A 289 8.10 -4.75 17.88
C GLY A 289 8.42 -5.39 16.53
N ALA A 290 7.73 -6.47 16.16
CA ALA A 290 7.89 -7.13 14.86
C ALA A 290 7.50 -6.21 13.69
N ILE A 291 6.41 -5.44 13.80
CA ILE A 291 6.02 -4.46 12.78
C ILE A 291 7.11 -3.40 12.59
N LEU A 292 7.71 -2.90 13.68
CA LEU A 292 8.83 -1.95 13.59
C LEU A 292 10.07 -2.58 12.95
N ILE A 293 10.41 -3.83 13.30
CA ILE A 293 11.50 -4.58 12.67
C ILE A 293 11.27 -4.71 11.16
N ILE A 294 10.06 -5.08 10.73
CA ILE A 294 9.70 -5.17 9.30
C ILE A 294 10.01 -3.83 8.60
N GLN A 295 9.54 -2.72 9.14
CA GLN A 295 9.70 -1.40 8.54
C GLN A 295 11.18 -0.97 8.47
N LEU A 296 11.93 -1.16 9.56
CA LEU A 296 13.35 -0.78 9.62
C LEU A 296 14.20 -1.62 8.67
N ILE A 297 13.98 -2.93 8.63
CA ILE A 297 14.73 -3.85 7.76
C ILE A 297 14.30 -3.72 6.29
N ALA A 298 13.10 -3.24 6.00
CA ALA A 298 12.69 -2.94 4.64
C ALA A 298 13.53 -1.84 3.97
N ILE A 299 14.11 -0.92 4.76
CA ILE A 299 14.99 0.14 4.25
C ILE A 299 16.25 -0.45 3.55
N PRO A 300 17.13 -1.20 4.26
CA PRO A 300 18.26 -1.84 3.60
C PRO A 300 17.82 -2.85 2.53
N GLY A 301 16.68 -3.53 2.70
CA GLY A 301 16.09 -4.42 1.70
C GLY A 301 15.85 -3.72 0.36
N ALA A 302 15.17 -2.57 0.37
CA ALA A 302 14.89 -1.80 -0.83
C ALA A 302 16.16 -1.38 -1.58
N PHE A 303 17.16 -0.85 -0.87
CA PHE A 303 18.42 -0.43 -1.50
C PHE A 303 19.27 -1.60 -1.99
N THR A 304 19.35 -2.70 -1.23
CA THR A 304 20.12 -3.87 -1.62
C THR A 304 19.54 -4.51 -2.88
N ILE A 305 18.23 -4.71 -2.90
CA ILE A 305 17.55 -5.32 -4.06
C ILE A 305 17.63 -4.41 -5.28
N ALA A 306 17.57 -3.08 -5.14
CA ALA A 306 17.79 -2.16 -6.25
C ALA A 306 19.22 -2.28 -6.83
N ARG A 307 20.24 -2.54 -5.99
CA ARG A 307 21.62 -2.80 -6.49
C ARG A 307 21.74 -4.17 -7.17
N VAL A 308 21.09 -5.18 -6.62
CA VAL A 308 21.06 -6.52 -7.22
C VAL A 308 20.37 -6.48 -8.58
N SER A 309 19.23 -5.77 -8.69
CA SER A 309 18.50 -5.64 -9.95
C SER A 309 19.28 -4.90 -11.03
N ALA A 310 20.13 -3.95 -10.64
CA ALA A 310 21.02 -3.26 -11.57
C ALA A 310 22.05 -4.21 -12.22
N ARG A 311 22.45 -5.31 -11.54
CA ARG A 311 23.42 -6.30 -12.03
C ARG A 311 22.75 -7.47 -12.75
N MET A 312 21.68 -8.02 -12.17
CA MET A 312 21.03 -9.24 -12.65
C MET A 312 19.82 -8.97 -13.58
N GLY A 313 19.33 -7.72 -13.59
CA GLY A 313 18.09 -7.32 -14.25
C GLY A 313 16.84 -7.57 -13.39
N ASN A 314 15.82 -6.74 -13.62
CA ASN A 314 14.61 -6.71 -12.77
C ASN A 314 13.86 -8.05 -12.72
N MET A 315 13.65 -8.71 -13.88
CA MET A 315 12.88 -9.96 -13.93
C MET A 315 13.53 -11.09 -13.13
N LYS A 316 14.85 -11.28 -13.29
CA LYS A 316 15.58 -12.32 -12.54
C LYS A 316 15.55 -12.03 -11.04
N THR A 317 15.74 -10.76 -10.66
CA THR A 317 15.71 -10.36 -9.25
C THR A 317 14.34 -10.57 -8.64
N LEU A 318 13.24 -10.25 -9.37
CA LEU A 318 11.87 -10.53 -8.91
C LEU A 318 11.62 -12.04 -8.74
N MET A 319 12.10 -12.89 -9.67
CA MET A 319 11.98 -14.35 -9.53
C MET A 319 12.69 -14.85 -8.26
N VAL A 320 13.89 -14.37 -7.98
CA VAL A 320 14.64 -14.72 -6.76
C VAL A 320 13.86 -14.26 -5.52
N LEU A 321 13.33 -13.04 -5.51
CA LEU A 321 12.51 -12.53 -4.40
C LEU A 321 11.26 -13.37 -4.17
N VAL A 322 10.53 -13.69 -5.23
CA VAL A 322 9.31 -14.53 -5.12
C VAL A 322 9.66 -15.93 -4.60
N GLY A 323 10.82 -16.50 -5.01
CA GLY A 323 11.32 -17.74 -4.43
C GLY A 323 11.60 -17.63 -2.93
N PHE A 324 12.21 -16.54 -2.47
CA PHE A 324 12.43 -16.29 -1.04
C PHE A 324 11.11 -16.09 -0.27
N TRP A 325 10.07 -15.52 -0.88
CA TRP A 325 8.74 -15.46 -0.25
C TRP A 325 8.15 -16.85 0.00
N CYS A 326 8.37 -17.84 -0.91
CA CYS A 326 8.00 -19.22 -0.65
C CYS A 326 8.75 -19.79 0.58
N VAL A 327 10.05 -19.51 0.69
CA VAL A 327 10.84 -19.90 1.88
C VAL A 327 10.27 -19.26 3.15
N GLY A 328 9.88 -17.98 3.09
CA GLY A 328 9.20 -17.26 4.20
C GLY A 328 7.91 -17.94 4.65
N CYS A 329 7.09 -18.44 3.72
CA CYS A 329 5.88 -19.21 4.05
C CYS A 329 6.19 -20.51 4.77
N VAL A 330 7.24 -21.25 4.32
CA VAL A 330 7.67 -22.50 4.98
C VAL A 330 8.20 -22.22 6.39
N ILE A 331 9.01 -21.17 6.56
CA ILE A 331 9.48 -20.75 7.89
C ILE A 331 8.28 -20.39 8.78
N GLY A 332 7.35 -19.55 8.29
CA GLY A 332 6.15 -19.16 9.01
C GLY A 332 5.32 -20.37 9.47
N TYR A 333 5.12 -21.35 8.58
CA TYR A 333 4.40 -22.59 8.92
C TYR A 333 5.06 -23.38 10.06
N LYS A 334 6.40 -23.40 10.13
CA LYS A 334 7.18 -24.18 11.11
C LYS A 334 7.45 -23.45 12.42
N LEU A 335 7.04 -22.18 12.56
CA LEU A 335 7.31 -21.42 13.78
C LEU A 335 6.69 -22.09 15.03
N PRO A 336 7.43 -22.19 16.14
CA PRO A 336 6.88 -22.70 17.40
C PRO A 336 5.89 -21.69 18.02
N VAL A 337 4.91 -22.21 18.76
CA VAL A 337 4.02 -21.38 19.57
C VAL A 337 4.85 -20.72 20.68
N GLY A 338 4.68 -19.42 20.90
CA GLY A 338 5.45 -18.64 21.87
C GLY A 338 6.88 -18.30 21.44
N GLY A 339 7.32 -18.67 20.22
CA GLY A 339 8.67 -18.43 19.69
C GLY A 339 8.88 -16.97 19.28
N ILE A 340 9.11 -16.07 20.23
CA ILE A 340 9.25 -14.63 20.00
C ILE A 340 10.48 -14.32 19.15
N ASN A 341 11.62 -14.93 19.43
CA ASN A 341 12.88 -14.67 18.74
C ASN A 341 12.81 -15.15 17.29
N GLU A 342 12.24 -16.32 17.07
CA GLU A 342 12.02 -16.91 15.73
C GLU A 342 11.04 -16.03 14.93
N PHE A 343 9.99 -15.51 15.59
CA PHE A 343 9.05 -14.57 14.98
C PHE A 343 9.74 -13.26 14.57
N TYR A 344 10.64 -12.71 15.39
CA TYR A 344 11.44 -11.53 15.04
C TYR A 344 12.40 -11.82 13.88
N GLY A 345 12.99 -13.02 13.83
CA GLY A 345 13.79 -13.47 12.70
C GLY A 345 12.99 -13.50 11.40
N LEU A 346 11.77 -14.07 11.45
CA LEU A 346 10.86 -14.06 10.30
C LEU A 346 10.44 -12.63 9.92
N ALA A 347 10.13 -11.77 10.90
CA ALA A 347 9.79 -10.37 10.67
C ALA A 347 10.92 -9.61 9.95
N ALA A 348 12.17 -9.82 10.36
CA ALA A 348 13.34 -9.23 9.70
C ALA A 348 13.48 -9.74 8.25
N PHE A 349 13.33 -11.05 8.04
CA PHE A 349 13.36 -11.66 6.72
C PHE A 349 12.26 -11.11 5.81
N VAL A 350 11.01 -11.08 6.28
CA VAL A 350 9.86 -10.54 5.55
C VAL A 350 10.08 -9.06 5.25
N GLY A 351 10.55 -8.28 6.22
CA GLY A 351 10.85 -6.86 6.02
C GLY A 351 11.85 -6.62 4.89
N PHE A 352 12.96 -7.36 4.89
CA PHE A 352 13.97 -7.27 3.83
C PHE A 352 13.40 -7.58 2.45
N MET A 353 12.61 -8.66 2.33
CA MET A 353 11.97 -9.05 1.07
C MET A 353 10.89 -8.04 0.64
N MET A 354 10.11 -7.51 1.59
CA MET A 354 9.05 -6.54 1.34
C MET A 354 9.58 -5.25 0.72
N GLY A 355 10.60 -4.65 1.32
CA GLY A 355 11.21 -3.42 0.80
C GLY A 355 11.72 -3.59 -0.63
N GLY A 356 12.31 -4.75 -0.91
CA GLY A 356 12.80 -5.12 -2.24
C GLY A 356 11.69 -5.33 -3.25
N ILE A 357 10.71 -6.20 -2.94
CA ILE A 357 9.69 -6.60 -3.92
C ILE A 357 8.75 -5.43 -4.28
N GLN A 358 8.36 -4.61 -3.31
CA GLN A 358 7.49 -3.45 -3.56
C GLN A 358 8.20 -2.41 -4.43
N SER A 359 9.44 -2.02 -4.08
CA SER A 359 10.18 -1.01 -4.82
C SER A 359 10.54 -1.48 -6.23
N LEU A 360 10.91 -2.75 -6.39
CA LEU A 360 11.30 -3.33 -7.68
C LEU A 360 10.09 -3.60 -8.58
N SER A 361 8.95 -4.02 -8.04
CA SER A 361 7.71 -4.20 -8.81
C SER A 361 7.25 -2.89 -9.44
N ARG A 362 7.22 -1.80 -8.66
CA ARG A 362 6.87 -0.45 -9.14
C ARG A 362 7.81 0.04 -10.23
N SER A 363 9.12 -0.09 -10.03
CA SER A 363 10.09 0.36 -11.03
C SER A 363 10.09 -0.51 -12.28
N THR A 364 9.89 -1.83 -12.14
CA THR A 364 9.77 -2.76 -13.26
C THR A 364 8.56 -2.45 -14.12
N TYR A 365 7.39 -2.23 -13.48
CA TYR A 365 6.19 -1.79 -14.17
C TYR A 365 6.45 -0.50 -14.96
N SER A 366 7.03 0.50 -14.28
CA SER A 366 7.42 1.77 -14.91
C SER A 366 8.34 1.59 -16.13
N LYS A 367 9.30 0.65 -16.08
CA LYS A 367 10.23 0.36 -17.19
C LYS A 367 9.58 -0.36 -18.36
N LEU A 368 8.53 -1.15 -18.10
CA LEU A 368 7.79 -1.90 -19.10
C LEU A 368 6.71 -1.08 -19.79
N MET A 369 6.30 0.04 -19.20
CA MET A 369 5.36 0.96 -19.82
C MET A 369 5.93 1.51 -21.12
N PRO A 370 5.08 1.72 -22.15
CA PRO A 370 5.47 2.44 -23.35
C PRO A 370 5.88 3.87 -23.00
N ASP A 371 6.58 4.53 -23.91
CA ASP A 371 6.88 5.97 -23.78
C ASP A 371 5.60 6.76 -24.07
N THR A 372 4.91 7.15 -23.01
CA THR A 372 3.60 7.80 -23.04
C THR A 372 3.51 8.92 -22.01
N LYS A 373 2.61 9.86 -22.25
CA LYS A 373 2.22 10.89 -21.29
C LYS A 373 1.11 10.43 -20.34
N ASP A 374 0.44 9.30 -20.64
CA ASP A 374 -0.71 8.77 -19.90
C ASP A 374 -0.27 7.94 -18.68
N THR A 375 0.77 8.41 -18.00
CA THR A 375 1.42 7.65 -16.93
C THR A 375 0.51 7.40 -15.73
N ALA A 376 -0.42 8.32 -15.40
CA ALA A 376 -1.38 8.13 -14.31
C ALA A 376 -2.41 7.05 -14.67
N SER A 377 -2.90 7.03 -15.92
CA SER A 377 -3.83 6.01 -16.41
C SER A 377 -3.21 4.62 -16.34
N TYR A 378 -1.96 4.46 -16.77
CA TYR A 378 -1.23 3.20 -16.65
C TYR A 378 -1.05 2.78 -15.19
N PHE A 379 -0.63 3.70 -14.31
CA PHE A 379 -0.46 3.38 -12.90
C PHE A 379 -1.78 3.12 -12.16
N SER A 380 -2.90 3.64 -12.65
CA SER A 380 -4.22 3.27 -12.11
C SER A 380 -4.50 1.77 -12.29
N PHE A 381 -4.17 1.18 -13.46
CA PHE A 381 -4.28 -0.26 -13.68
C PHE A 381 -3.36 -1.06 -12.75
N TYR A 382 -2.14 -0.58 -12.51
CA TYR A 382 -1.22 -1.20 -11.55
C TYR A 382 -1.82 -1.24 -10.14
N VAL A 383 -2.34 -0.12 -9.66
CA VAL A 383 -2.94 0.00 -8.31
C VAL A 383 -4.23 -0.81 -8.22
N VAL A 384 -5.10 -0.77 -9.21
CA VAL A 384 -6.32 -1.60 -9.24
C VAL A 384 -5.98 -3.09 -9.22
N THR A 385 -4.99 -3.52 -10.01
CA THR A 385 -4.48 -4.90 -9.99
C THR A 385 -4.01 -5.29 -8.60
N GLU A 386 -3.26 -4.42 -7.93
CA GLU A 386 -2.79 -4.61 -6.55
C GLU A 386 -3.96 -4.78 -5.58
N LYS A 387 -4.98 -3.91 -5.65
CA LYS A 387 -6.11 -3.95 -4.71
C LYS A 387 -6.99 -5.19 -4.92
N ILE A 388 -7.27 -5.56 -6.15
CA ILE A 388 -8.02 -6.80 -6.45
C ILE A 388 -7.22 -8.02 -5.97
N ALA A 389 -5.91 -8.06 -6.21
CA ALA A 389 -5.04 -9.13 -5.72
C ALA A 389 -5.08 -9.23 -4.18
N THR A 390 -5.01 -8.09 -3.47
CA THR A 390 -5.10 -8.05 -2.01
C THR A 390 -6.42 -8.64 -1.51
N VAL A 391 -7.55 -8.23 -2.09
CA VAL A 391 -8.88 -8.72 -1.71
C VAL A 391 -8.99 -10.22 -1.91
N ILE A 392 -8.62 -10.74 -3.09
CA ILE A 392 -8.69 -12.17 -3.39
C ILE A 392 -7.75 -12.97 -2.49
N GLY A 393 -6.54 -12.47 -2.22
CA GLY A 393 -5.58 -13.12 -1.34
C GLY A 393 -6.11 -13.25 0.10
N MET A 394 -6.73 -12.20 0.62
CA MET A 394 -7.34 -12.20 1.96
C MET A 394 -8.54 -13.17 2.05
N PHE A 395 -9.42 -13.16 1.05
CA PHE A 395 -10.53 -14.11 0.99
C PHE A 395 -10.03 -15.55 0.93
N GLY A 396 -9.03 -15.83 0.10
CA GLY A 396 -8.42 -17.15 0.00
C GLY A 396 -7.80 -17.61 1.31
N PHE A 397 -7.07 -16.72 2.00
CA PHE A 397 -6.51 -16.99 3.32
C PHE A 397 -7.60 -17.31 4.34
N GLY A 398 -8.65 -16.48 4.44
CA GLY A 398 -9.76 -16.67 5.35
C GLY A 398 -10.51 -18.00 5.09
N TYR A 399 -10.82 -18.27 3.82
CA TYR A 399 -11.52 -19.49 3.41
C TYR A 399 -10.73 -20.77 3.75
N ILE A 400 -9.40 -20.75 3.49
CA ILE A 400 -8.56 -21.91 3.83
C ILE A 400 -8.46 -22.06 5.35
N THR A 401 -8.39 -20.96 6.11
CA THR A 401 -8.38 -21.01 7.57
C THR A 401 -9.68 -21.66 8.11
N GLU A 402 -10.83 -21.29 7.53
CA GLU A 402 -12.13 -21.88 7.90
C GLU A 402 -12.18 -23.40 7.60
N LEU A 403 -11.70 -23.80 6.41
CA LEU A 403 -11.69 -25.20 6.01
C LEU A 403 -10.72 -26.07 6.83
N THR A 404 -9.56 -25.54 7.21
CA THR A 404 -8.50 -26.31 7.89
C THR A 404 -8.54 -26.18 9.41
N GLY A 405 -9.27 -25.19 9.94
CA GLY A 405 -9.27 -24.84 11.35
C GLY A 405 -7.96 -24.25 11.87
N SER A 406 -6.99 -23.94 10.97
CA SER A 406 -5.67 -23.42 11.34
C SER A 406 -5.16 -22.40 10.32
N GLN A 407 -4.62 -21.29 10.81
CA GLN A 407 -3.98 -20.29 9.96
C GLN A 407 -2.63 -20.77 9.39
N ARG A 408 -2.00 -21.78 9.97
CA ARG A 408 -0.76 -22.38 9.45
C ARG A 408 -0.95 -22.94 8.04
N GLY A 409 -2.06 -23.69 7.83
CA GLY A 409 -2.42 -24.19 6.51
C GLY A 409 -2.59 -23.09 5.48
N SER A 410 -3.23 -21.98 5.89
CA SER A 410 -3.44 -20.80 5.03
C SER A 410 -2.12 -20.11 4.66
N VAL A 411 -1.18 -19.96 5.60
CA VAL A 411 0.16 -19.42 5.32
C VAL A 411 0.88 -20.26 4.27
N LEU A 412 0.81 -21.60 4.41
CA LEU A 412 1.43 -22.51 3.43
C LEU A 412 0.75 -22.41 2.06
N ALA A 413 -0.58 -22.29 2.04
CA ALA A 413 -1.34 -22.17 0.79
C ALA A 413 -1.00 -20.89 0.00
N LEU A 414 -0.54 -19.83 0.64
CA LEU A 414 -0.07 -18.62 -0.06
C LEU A 414 1.11 -18.92 -1.00
N MET A 415 1.87 -20.01 -0.78
CA MET A 415 2.93 -20.45 -1.70
C MET A 415 2.40 -20.67 -3.11
N VAL A 416 1.15 -21.12 -3.28
CA VAL A 416 0.55 -21.33 -4.60
C VAL A 416 0.58 -20.05 -5.42
N PHE A 417 0.25 -18.92 -4.79
CA PHE A 417 0.27 -17.61 -5.46
C PHE A 417 1.69 -17.18 -5.84
N PHE A 418 2.67 -17.45 -4.98
CA PHE A 418 4.07 -17.16 -5.27
C PHE A 418 4.61 -18.06 -6.39
N VAL A 419 4.30 -19.34 -6.36
CA VAL A 419 4.70 -20.31 -7.41
C VAL A 419 4.10 -19.92 -8.76
N LEU A 420 2.80 -19.60 -8.81
CA LEU A 420 2.16 -19.12 -10.04
C LEU A 420 2.81 -17.84 -10.55
N GLY A 421 3.05 -16.86 -9.65
CA GLY A 421 3.74 -15.62 -9.98
C GLY A 421 5.14 -15.84 -10.51
N PHE A 422 5.89 -16.79 -9.94
CA PHE A 422 7.23 -17.17 -10.36
C PHE A 422 7.25 -17.72 -11.80
N PHE A 423 6.37 -18.66 -12.13
CA PHE A 423 6.26 -19.20 -13.49
C PHE A 423 5.86 -18.13 -14.51
N LEU A 424 4.91 -17.25 -14.16
CA LEU A 424 4.50 -16.14 -15.04
C LEU A 424 5.65 -15.15 -15.28
N LEU A 425 6.55 -14.92 -14.29
CA LEU A 425 7.75 -14.12 -14.48
C LEU A 425 8.74 -14.80 -15.44
N ILE A 426 8.90 -16.13 -15.40
CA ILE A 426 9.73 -16.87 -16.35
C ILE A 426 9.23 -16.67 -17.78
N PHE A 427 7.92 -16.83 -18.02
CA PHE A 427 7.33 -16.60 -19.34
C PHE A 427 7.49 -15.15 -19.82
N THR A 428 7.42 -14.18 -18.91
CA THR A 428 7.65 -12.77 -19.21
C THR A 428 9.11 -12.49 -19.61
N GLN A 429 10.08 -13.25 -19.08
CA GLN A 429 11.50 -13.11 -19.40
C GLN A 429 11.88 -13.81 -20.71
N ALA A 430 11.29 -14.99 -21.02
CA ALA A 430 11.64 -15.82 -22.18
C ALA A 430 11.49 -15.08 -23.51
N GLU A 431 10.48 -14.21 -23.63
CA GLU A 431 10.23 -13.40 -24.83
C GLU A 431 11.41 -12.45 -25.23
N LYS A 432 12.33 -12.19 -24.31
CA LYS A 432 13.56 -11.42 -24.60
C LYS A 432 14.60 -12.23 -25.37
N ARG A 433 14.60 -13.56 -25.25
CA ARG A 433 15.54 -14.44 -25.92
C ARG A 433 15.17 -14.68 -27.38
N GLU A 434 13.90 -14.80 -27.68
CA GLU A 434 13.41 -15.03 -29.05
C GLU A 434 13.58 -13.78 -29.93
N ALA A 435 13.33 -12.57 -29.39
CA ALA A 435 13.53 -11.31 -30.13
C ALA A 435 15.02 -11.00 -30.44
N HIS A 436 15.98 -11.57 -29.72
CA HIS A 436 17.42 -11.44 -30.00
C HIS A 436 18.00 -12.62 -30.79
N ALA A 437 17.23 -13.70 -30.99
CA ALA A 437 17.66 -14.84 -31.79
C ALA A 437 17.24 -14.72 -33.27
N VAL A 438 16.45 -13.70 -33.61
CA VAL A 438 15.92 -13.44 -34.97
C VAL A 438 16.62 -12.23 -35.65
N VAL A 439 17.64 -11.65 -35.00
CA VAL A 439 18.55 -10.66 -35.57
C VAL A 439 19.94 -11.25 -35.67
#